data_fb85df33191803f69012a059a68bf822
#
_entry.id   fb85df33191803f69012a059a68bf822
#
_cell.length_a   1.000
_cell.length_b   1.000
_cell.length_c   1.000
_cell.angle_alpha   90.00
_cell.angle_beta   90.00
_cell.angle_gamma   90.00
#
_symmetry.space_group_name_H-M   'P 1'
#
loop_
_entity.id
_entity.type
_entity.pdbx_description
1 polymer ?
#
loop_
_entity_poly.entity_id
_entity_poly.type
_entity_poly.pdbx_seq_one_letter_code
_entity_poly.pdbx_strand_id
1 'polypeptide(L)'
;MHRTTIPLIVAVLTVSVALRCMGQDTESLPAREAKAASIDELLLFFPSKFPDGEWKPKDLQFQDVFFVAEDETKLHGWYCPANAPRAVVLVAHGNAGHVASRAPWLRFLQTKAKVSVFMFDYRGYGRSEGTPTVEGALRDAKAARAKLCELAAIKDTEMLLMGESLGGAIVIQLAADSPPRGLILQSTFSSLRDVADVHYPKLSWLVPGNKLDSATQIVRYRGPLLQSHGNVDRTIPFSSGEKLFRSANEPKQFVTIEHADHNNWVTDAYLNQLDRFLARVSEAQK
;
A
#
# COMPACT_ATOMS: atom_id res chain seq x y z
N MET A 1 9.25 6.50 -34.49
CA MET A 1 10.06 5.31 -34.09
C MET A 1 11.34 5.80 -33.41
N HIS A 2 11.36 5.92 -32.11
CA HIS A 2 12.58 6.13 -31.35
C HIS A 2 12.54 5.19 -30.15
N ARG A 3 13.36 4.15 -30.22
CA ARG A 3 13.62 3.24 -29.10
C ARG A 3 14.65 3.89 -28.19
N THR A 4 14.27 4.26 -26.99
CA THR A 4 15.20 4.67 -25.93
C THR A 4 15.59 3.43 -25.14
N THR A 5 16.82 2.99 -25.35
CA THR A 5 17.49 1.96 -24.55
C THR A 5 18.02 2.60 -23.27
N ILE A 6 17.63 2.04 -22.10
CA ILE A 6 18.16 2.42 -20.78
C ILE A 6 19.47 1.65 -20.56
N PRO A 7 20.60 2.31 -20.24
CA PRO A 7 21.85 1.62 -19.96
C PRO A 7 21.88 1.03 -18.54
N LEU A 8 22.33 -0.21 -18.47
CA LEU A 8 22.61 -0.96 -17.25
C LEU A 8 23.86 -0.36 -16.56
N ILE A 9 23.71 0.33 -15.43
CA ILE A 9 24.82 0.81 -14.62
C ILE A 9 25.17 -0.30 -13.62
N VAL A 10 26.33 -0.92 -13.82
CA VAL A 10 26.97 -1.82 -12.85
C VAL A 10 27.77 -0.93 -11.87
N ALA A 11 27.33 -0.86 -10.62
CA ALA A 11 28.07 -0.21 -9.55
C ALA A 11 28.99 -1.22 -8.86
N VAL A 12 30.28 -0.96 -8.91
CA VAL A 12 31.34 -1.74 -8.22
C VAL A 12 31.41 -1.28 -6.77
N LEU A 13 31.24 -2.18 -5.81
CA LEU A 13 31.43 -1.93 -4.38
C LEU A 13 32.93 -1.94 -4.05
N THR A 14 33.43 -0.82 -3.51
CA THR A 14 34.72 -0.75 -2.81
C THR A 14 34.49 -0.93 -1.30
N VAL A 15 35.12 -1.94 -0.73
CA VAL A 15 35.15 -2.22 0.72
C VAL A 15 36.26 -1.39 1.35
N SER A 16 35.95 -0.49 2.28
CA SER A 16 36.93 0.21 3.12
C SER A 16 36.91 -0.38 4.54
N VAL A 17 38.05 -0.90 4.94
CA VAL A 17 38.34 -1.35 6.31
C VAL A 17 38.79 -0.13 7.13
N ALA A 18 38.14 0.16 8.25
CA ALA A 18 38.61 1.18 9.19
C ALA A 18 38.84 0.58 10.57
N LEU A 19 39.97 0.99 11.14
CA LEU A 19 40.65 0.59 12.36
C LEU A 19 39.85 0.90 13.63
N ARG A 20 39.97 -0.02 14.61
CA ARG A 20 39.53 0.14 16.01
C ARG A 20 40.34 1.22 16.78
N CYS A 21 39.62 2.04 17.55
CA CYS A 21 40.12 2.64 18.77
C CYS A 21 39.18 2.34 19.92
N MET A 22 39.76 1.84 21.02
CA MET A 22 39.10 1.45 22.27
C MET A 22 38.81 2.67 23.13
N GLY A 23 37.68 2.71 23.82
CA GLY A 23 37.45 3.63 24.92
C GLY A 23 36.01 3.71 25.39
N GLN A 24 35.73 3.02 26.51
CA GLN A 24 34.76 3.29 27.59
C GLN A 24 33.27 2.98 27.39
N ASP A 25 32.84 2.10 28.29
CA ASP A 25 31.52 1.55 28.52
C ASP A 25 30.47 2.61 28.87
N THR A 26 29.47 2.73 28.02
CA THR A 26 28.08 3.04 28.40
C THR A 26 27.22 1.98 27.75
N GLU A 27 26.53 1.16 28.53
CA GLU A 27 25.54 0.20 28.07
C GLU A 27 24.42 0.96 27.34
N SER A 28 24.59 1.18 26.04
CA SER A 28 23.51 1.49 25.14
C SER A 28 22.92 0.17 24.66
N LEU A 29 21.63 -0.03 24.90
CA LEU A 29 20.86 -1.12 24.29
C LEU A 29 21.22 -1.20 22.79
N PRO A 30 21.46 -2.40 22.24
CA PRO A 30 21.88 -2.51 20.85
C PRO A 30 20.79 -1.92 19.96
N ALA A 31 21.14 -0.86 19.23
CA ALA A 31 20.33 -0.37 18.14
C ALA A 31 20.05 -1.57 17.22
N ARG A 32 18.79 -1.94 17.08
CA ARG A 32 18.37 -3.03 16.22
C ARG A 32 18.80 -2.65 14.81
N GLU A 33 19.86 -3.31 14.30
CA GLU A 33 20.40 -3.03 12.97
C GLU A 33 19.24 -3.06 11.95
N ALA A 34 19.05 -1.96 11.25
CA ALA A 34 18.07 -1.90 10.17
C ALA A 34 18.50 -2.91 9.10
N LYS A 35 17.72 -3.96 8.92
CA LYS A 35 17.98 -5.00 7.93
C LYS A 35 18.10 -4.35 6.56
N ALA A 36 19.21 -4.54 5.87
CA ALA A 36 19.39 -4.03 4.51
C ALA A 36 18.32 -4.62 3.58
N ALA A 37 17.80 -3.79 2.67
CA ALA A 37 16.83 -4.23 1.68
C ALA A 37 17.42 -5.34 0.80
N SER A 38 16.65 -6.39 0.55
CA SER A 38 17.04 -7.46 -0.36
C SER A 38 16.91 -7.02 -1.83
N ILE A 39 17.54 -7.74 -2.77
CA ILE A 39 17.52 -7.37 -4.20
C ILE A 39 16.09 -7.27 -4.75
N ASP A 40 15.20 -8.17 -4.36
CA ASP A 40 13.79 -8.14 -4.76
C ASP A 40 13.05 -6.92 -4.16
N GLU A 41 13.43 -6.45 -2.97
CA GLU A 41 12.88 -5.23 -2.38
C GLU A 41 13.37 -3.97 -3.09
N LEU A 42 14.64 -3.93 -3.52
CA LEU A 42 15.16 -2.84 -4.34
C LEU A 42 14.45 -2.73 -5.71
N LEU A 43 13.94 -3.84 -6.23
CA LEU A 43 13.16 -3.89 -7.47
C LEU A 43 11.66 -3.68 -7.25
N LEU A 44 11.19 -3.70 -6.00
CA LEU A 44 9.78 -3.56 -5.65
C LEU A 44 9.41 -2.11 -5.32
N PHE A 45 10.26 -1.36 -4.62
CA PHE A 45 9.94 -0.03 -4.09
C PHE A 45 10.57 1.08 -4.93
N PHE A 46 9.74 2.03 -5.38
CA PHE A 46 10.14 3.19 -6.19
C PHE A 46 9.71 4.51 -5.52
N PRO A 47 10.33 4.87 -4.39
CA PRO A 47 9.91 6.03 -3.63
C PRO A 47 10.22 7.34 -4.35
N SER A 48 9.25 8.25 -4.38
CA SER A 48 9.48 9.68 -4.57
C SER A 48 9.47 10.37 -3.21
N LYS A 49 10.27 11.42 -3.05
CA LYS A 49 10.43 12.12 -1.78
C LYS A 49 9.95 13.57 -1.86
N PHE A 50 9.58 14.12 -0.70
CA PHE A 50 9.43 15.57 -0.55
C PHE A 50 10.74 16.28 -0.96
N PRO A 51 10.68 17.42 -1.72
CA PRO A 51 9.48 18.20 -2.06
C PRO A 51 8.87 17.88 -3.43
N ASP A 52 9.21 16.77 -4.09
CA ASP A 52 8.64 16.45 -5.40
C ASP A 52 7.10 16.40 -5.35
N GLY A 53 6.44 16.97 -6.36
CA GLY A 53 4.99 16.98 -6.48
C GLY A 53 4.27 18.16 -5.80
N GLU A 54 2.93 18.13 -5.78
CA GLU A 54 2.08 19.17 -5.23
C GLU A 54 1.66 18.83 -3.79
N TRP A 55 2.34 19.42 -2.82
CA TRP A 55 2.13 19.18 -1.39
C TRP A 55 1.10 20.13 -0.73
N LYS A 56 0.51 21.03 -1.49
CA LYS A 56 -0.52 21.97 -1.03
C LYS A 56 -1.67 22.04 -2.03
N PRO A 57 -2.32 20.90 -2.34
CA PRO A 57 -3.44 20.89 -3.29
C PRO A 57 -4.58 21.76 -2.79
N LYS A 58 -5.02 22.75 -3.60
CA LYS A 58 -5.97 23.80 -3.21
C LYS A 58 -7.36 23.27 -2.86
N ASP A 59 -7.78 22.17 -3.50
CA ASP A 59 -9.16 21.66 -3.41
C ASP A 59 -9.27 20.40 -2.53
N LEU A 60 -8.30 20.11 -1.69
CA LEU A 60 -8.29 19.01 -0.74
C LEU A 60 -8.11 19.54 0.67
N GLN A 61 -9.04 19.23 1.56
CA GLN A 61 -8.89 19.51 2.98
C GLN A 61 -8.16 18.34 3.64
N PHE A 62 -6.99 18.58 4.18
CA PHE A 62 -6.20 17.55 4.83
C PHE A 62 -5.39 18.10 6.00
N GLN A 63 -4.95 17.19 6.84
CA GLN A 63 -4.01 17.43 7.92
C GLN A 63 -2.75 16.62 7.64
N ASP A 64 -1.57 17.25 7.70
CA ASP A 64 -0.30 16.52 7.78
C ASP A 64 -0.24 15.80 9.12
N VAL A 65 -0.07 14.49 9.08
CA VAL A 65 -0.02 13.63 10.26
C VAL A 65 1.35 12.96 10.32
N PHE A 66 2.08 13.22 11.40
CA PHE A 66 3.32 12.52 11.71
C PHE A 66 3.05 11.50 12.82
N PHE A 67 3.57 10.30 12.67
CA PHE A 67 3.41 9.20 13.61
C PHE A 67 4.64 8.29 13.57
N VAL A 68 4.69 7.30 14.45
CA VAL A 68 5.89 6.47 14.63
C VAL A 68 5.51 5.00 14.51
N ALA A 69 6.28 4.22 13.77
CA ALA A 69 6.17 2.77 13.73
C ALA A 69 6.75 2.14 15.01
N GLU A 70 6.50 0.84 15.23
CA GLU A 70 6.98 0.12 16.44
C GLU A 70 8.50 0.07 16.60
N ASP A 71 9.24 0.32 15.50
CA ASP A 71 10.70 0.40 15.45
C ASP A 71 11.21 1.85 15.44
N GLU A 72 10.38 2.78 15.90
CA GLU A 72 10.65 4.22 16.01
C GLU A 72 10.87 4.96 14.69
N THR A 73 10.63 4.32 13.54
CA THR A 73 10.66 4.99 12.24
C THR A 73 9.58 6.06 12.19
N LYS A 74 9.97 7.32 11.91
CA LYS A 74 9.03 8.42 11.77
C LYS A 74 8.38 8.38 10.40
N LEU A 75 7.06 8.40 10.41
CA LEU A 75 6.20 8.26 9.25
C LEU A 75 5.33 9.49 9.08
N HIS A 76 4.87 9.69 7.87
CA HIS A 76 4.01 10.79 7.48
C HIS A 76 2.81 10.26 6.68
N GLY A 77 1.72 10.99 6.73
CA GLY A 77 0.54 10.76 5.92
C GLY A 77 -0.40 11.94 5.93
N TRP A 78 -1.44 11.87 5.10
CA TRP A 78 -2.51 12.85 5.04
C TRP A 78 -3.82 12.28 5.57
N TYR A 79 -4.37 12.93 6.60
CA TYR A 79 -5.73 12.66 7.05
C TYR A 79 -6.68 13.67 6.41
N CYS A 80 -7.62 13.18 5.61
CA CYS A 80 -8.61 13.93 4.88
C CYS A 80 -9.99 13.68 5.49
N PRO A 81 -10.42 14.43 6.52
CA PRO A 81 -11.74 14.25 7.13
C PRO A 81 -12.84 14.67 6.17
N ALA A 82 -13.90 13.89 6.07
CA ALA A 82 -15.13 14.27 5.39
C ALA A 82 -16.16 14.79 6.39
N ASN A 83 -17.03 15.70 5.98
CA ASN A 83 -18.15 16.12 6.80
C ASN A 83 -19.23 15.02 6.79
N ALA A 84 -19.65 14.57 7.99
CA ALA A 84 -20.58 13.46 8.18
C ALA A 84 -20.19 12.22 7.33
N PRO A 85 -19.02 11.61 7.58
CA PRO A 85 -18.51 10.54 6.74
C PRO A 85 -19.37 9.28 6.87
N ARG A 86 -19.65 8.64 5.74
CA ARG A 86 -20.34 7.34 5.72
C ARG A 86 -19.41 6.15 6.00
N ALA A 87 -18.10 6.38 5.93
CA ALA A 87 -17.07 5.41 6.32
C ALA A 87 -15.75 6.12 6.61
N VAL A 88 -14.86 5.42 7.32
CA VAL A 88 -13.46 5.79 7.55
C VAL A 88 -12.59 4.77 6.85
N VAL A 89 -11.61 5.23 6.05
CA VAL A 89 -10.81 4.39 5.17
C VAL A 89 -9.32 4.62 5.41
N LEU A 90 -8.57 3.56 5.67
CA LEU A 90 -7.11 3.55 5.57
C LEU A 90 -6.73 3.16 4.14
N VAL A 91 -5.93 3.97 3.48
CA VAL A 91 -5.46 3.72 2.12
C VAL A 91 -3.96 3.45 2.10
N ALA A 92 -3.58 2.32 1.52
CA ALA A 92 -2.20 1.96 1.22
C ALA A 92 -1.98 2.11 -0.30
N HIS A 93 -1.08 3.02 -0.69
CA HIS A 93 -0.81 3.31 -2.11
C HIS A 93 0.08 2.25 -2.78
N GLY A 94 0.19 2.31 -4.10
CA GLY A 94 1.07 1.45 -4.89
C GLY A 94 2.56 1.69 -4.63
N ASN A 95 3.41 0.98 -5.35
CA ASN A 95 4.86 0.94 -5.12
C ASN A 95 5.63 2.19 -5.56
N ALA A 96 4.99 3.16 -6.20
CA ALA A 96 5.64 4.38 -6.71
C ALA A 96 4.96 5.65 -6.21
N GLY A 97 5.70 6.76 -6.20
CA GLY A 97 5.20 8.08 -5.82
C GLY A 97 5.14 8.29 -4.30
N HIS A 98 4.12 8.99 -3.82
CA HIS A 98 3.86 9.33 -2.42
C HIS A 98 2.42 9.85 -2.26
N VAL A 99 1.99 10.17 -1.04
CA VAL A 99 0.61 10.63 -0.73
C VAL A 99 0.19 11.84 -1.58
N ALA A 100 1.08 12.80 -1.83
CA ALA A 100 0.75 14.00 -2.63
C ALA A 100 0.45 13.66 -4.10
N SER A 101 1.04 12.61 -4.66
CA SER A 101 0.72 12.10 -6.00
C SER A 101 -0.71 11.56 -6.11
N ARG A 102 -1.36 11.30 -4.99
CA ARG A 102 -2.72 10.74 -4.89
C ARG A 102 -3.78 11.79 -4.51
N ALA A 103 -3.41 13.08 -4.46
CA ALA A 103 -4.33 14.16 -4.10
C ALA A 103 -5.67 14.15 -4.89
N PRO A 104 -5.71 13.90 -6.22
CA PRO A 104 -6.97 13.81 -6.95
C PRO A 104 -7.88 12.68 -6.46
N TRP A 105 -7.30 11.52 -6.13
CA TRP A 105 -8.04 10.38 -5.60
C TRP A 105 -8.53 10.63 -4.18
N LEU A 106 -7.69 11.19 -3.30
CA LEU A 106 -8.08 11.59 -1.95
C LEU A 106 -9.23 12.61 -1.96
N ARG A 107 -9.16 13.60 -2.86
CA ARG A 107 -10.24 14.56 -3.06
C ARG A 107 -11.55 13.90 -3.49
N PHE A 108 -11.51 12.96 -4.43
CA PHE A 108 -12.70 12.21 -4.84
C PHE A 108 -13.30 11.45 -3.64
N LEU A 109 -12.48 10.71 -2.91
CA LEU A 109 -12.92 9.95 -1.73
C LEU A 109 -13.55 10.86 -0.67
N GLN A 110 -12.93 12.00 -0.37
CA GLN A 110 -13.43 12.95 0.62
C GLN A 110 -14.75 13.61 0.17
N THR A 111 -14.79 14.15 -1.06
CA THR A 111 -15.87 15.06 -1.48
C THR A 111 -17.02 14.35 -2.19
N LYS A 112 -16.74 13.33 -3.01
CA LYS A 112 -17.73 12.58 -3.80
C LYS A 112 -18.17 11.31 -3.10
N ALA A 113 -17.22 10.48 -2.68
CA ALA A 113 -17.54 9.27 -1.94
C ALA A 113 -17.93 9.54 -0.48
N LYS A 114 -17.70 10.76 0.06
CA LYS A 114 -18.00 11.17 1.43
C LYS A 114 -17.44 10.20 2.48
N VAL A 115 -16.16 9.88 2.36
CA VAL A 115 -15.44 9.07 3.33
C VAL A 115 -14.28 9.85 3.94
N SER A 116 -14.03 9.69 5.23
CA SER A 116 -12.80 10.18 5.85
C SER A 116 -11.67 9.23 5.48
N VAL A 117 -10.55 9.76 5.02
CA VAL A 117 -9.44 8.97 4.48
C VAL A 117 -8.16 9.29 5.23
N PHE A 118 -7.42 8.25 5.60
CA PHE A 118 -6.02 8.38 5.96
C PHE A 118 -5.18 7.60 4.95
N MET A 119 -4.29 8.30 4.24
CA MET A 119 -3.27 7.70 3.39
C MET A 119 -1.90 8.05 3.95
N PHE A 120 -1.02 7.08 4.04
CA PHE A 120 0.31 7.25 4.60
C PHE A 120 1.39 6.93 3.57
N ASP A 121 2.54 7.56 3.73
CA ASP A 121 3.76 7.24 3.02
C ASP A 121 4.50 6.12 3.76
N TYR A 122 4.84 5.04 3.06
CA TYR A 122 5.74 4.02 3.62
C TYR A 122 7.09 4.63 3.99
N ARG A 123 7.83 3.97 4.87
CA ARG A 123 9.22 4.35 5.13
C ARG A 123 10.00 4.58 3.84
N GLY A 124 10.77 5.68 3.79
CA GLY A 124 11.52 6.08 2.60
C GLY A 124 10.73 6.81 1.52
N TYR A 125 9.38 6.92 1.63
CA TYR A 125 8.52 7.67 0.72
C TYR A 125 8.13 9.03 1.28
N GLY A 126 7.84 9.99 0.40
CA GLY A 126 7.35 11.31 0.77
C GLY A 126 8.18 11.98 1.86
N ARG A 127 7.55 12.18 3.02
CA ARG A 127 8.20 12.74 4.23
C ARG A 127 8.52 11.68 5.28
N SER A 128 8.26 10.41 5.01
CA SER A 128 8.60 9.31 5.91
C SER A 128 10.11 9.03 5.88
N GLU A 129 10.67 8.78 7.06
CA GLU A 129 12.09 8.40 7.23
C GLU A 129 12.33 6.92 6.86
N GLY A 130 13.58 6.50 6.92
CA GLY A 130 13.99 5.11 6.76
C GLY A 130 14.17 4.65 5.31
N THR A 131 14.30 3.32 5.14
CA THR A 131 14.48 2.64 3.86
C THR A 131 13.37 1.60 3.68
N PRO A 132 12.70 1.55 2.51
CA PRO A 132 11.59 0.64 2.32
C PRO A 132 12.04 -0.82 2.25
N THR A 133 11.34 -1.66 3.00
CA THR A 133 11.39 -3.11 2.97
C THR A 133 9.97 -3.64 3.13
N VAL A 134 9.71 -4.87 2.74
CA VAL A 134 8.37 -5.48 2.89
C VAL A 134 7.95 -5.56 4.37
N GLU A 135 8.86 -6.00 5.23
CA GLU A 135 8.62 -6.08 6.68
C GLU A 135 8.38 -4.68 7.26
N GLY A 136 9.18 -3.69 6.84
CA GLY A 136 9.02 -2.30 7.24
C GLY A 136 7.68 -1.72 6.81
N ALA A 137 7.27 -1.91 5.55
CA ALA A 137 6.00 -1.42 5.04
C ALA A 137 4.79 -2.03 5.78
N LEU A 138 4.87 -3.28 6.23
CA LEU A 138 3.86 -3.91 7.08
C LEU A 138 3.80 -3.28 8.48
N ARG A 139 4.95 -2.96 9.09
CA ARG A 139 5.00 -2.22 10.36
C ARG A 139 4.42 -0.81 10.21
N ASP A 140 4.77 -0.12 9.12
CA ASP A 140 4.25 1.22 8.81
C ASP A 140 2.73 1.21 8.68
N ALA A 141 2.19 0.22 7.98
CA ALA A 141 0.75 0.07 7.79
C ALA A 141 0.02 -0.27 9.11
N LYS A 142 0.61 -1.07 10.00
CA LYS A 142 0.06 -1.31 11.35
C LYS A 142 0.04 -0.03 12.18
N ALA A 143 1.11 0.76 12.15
CA ALA A 143 1.16 2.05 12.83
C ALA A 143 0.15 3.06 12.26
N ALA A 144 0.02 3.12 10.92
CA ALA A 144 -0.97 3.96 10.25
C ALA A 144 -2.41 3.57 10.63
N ARG A 145 -2.68 2.26 10.74
CA ARG A 145 -3.98 1.75 11.17
C ARG A 145 -4.33 2.19 12.59
N ALA A 146 -3.41 2.05 13.54
CA ALA A 146 -3.57 2.52 14.90
C ALA A 146 -3.76 4.05 14.95
N LYS A 147 -2.96 4.80 14.17
CA LYS A 147 -3.10 6.26 14.08
C LYS A 147 -4.46 6.69 13.53
N LEU A 148 -5.03 5.97 12.56
CA LEU A 148 -6.37 6.27 12.05
C LEU A 148 -7.46 6.05 13.11
N CYS A 149 -7.34 5.01 13.95
CA CYS A 149 -8.26 4.82 15.09
C CYS A 149 -8.28 6.03 16.03
N GLU A 150 -7.09 6.59 16.33
CA GLU A 150 -6.97 7.80 17.15
C GLU A 150 -7.60 9.02 16.47
N LEU A 151 -7.23 9.28 15.20
CA LEU A 151 -7.68 10.45 14.44
C LEU A 151 -9.20 10.51 14.24
N ALA A 152 -9.81 9.36 14.00
CA ALA A 152 -11.23 9.24 13.71
C ALA A 152 -12.07 8.84 14.93
N ALA A 153 -11.44 8.56 16.09
CA ALA A 153 -12.08 8.06 17.30
C ALA A 153 -12.96 6.82 17.06
N ILE A 154 -12.43 5.83 16.32
CA ILE A 154 -13.11 4.58 15.95
C ILE A 154 -12.34 3.37 16.44
N LYS A 155 -13.02 2.23 16.50
CA LYS A 155 -12.37 0.93 16.72
C LYS A 155 -11.71 0.44 15.44
N ASP A 156 -10.72 -0.40 15.60
CA ASP A 156 -9.97 -1.07 14.54
C ASP A 156 -10.87 -1.81 13.53
N THR A 157 -11.93 -2.46 14.02
CA THR A 157 -12.88 -3.20 13.19
C THR A 157 -13.91 -2.32 12.45
N GLU A 158 -13.95 -1.02 12.72
CA GLU A 158 -14.94 -0.10 12.14
C GLU A 158 -14.45 0.59 10.85
N MET A 159 -13.14 0.52 10.57
CA MET A 159 -12.59 1.09 9.33
C MET A 159 -12.71 0.15 8.14
N LEU A 160 -12.59 0.73 6.96
CA LEU A 160 -12.32 0.01 5.73
C LEU A 160 -10.82 0.06 5.43
N LEU A 161 -10.30 -0.99 4.81
CA LEU A 161 -8.95 -0.98 4.24
C LEU A 161 -9.06 -0.92 2.72
N MET A 162 -8.27 -0.05 2.11
CA MET A 162 -8.18 0.09 0.66
C MET A 162 -6.72 0.01 0.24
N GLY A 163 -6.41 -0.77 -0.80
CA GLY A 163 -5.05 -0.89 -1.30
C GLY A 163 -4.97 -1.02 -2.80
N GLU A 164 -3.99 -0.30 -3.39
CA GLU A 164 -3.67 -0.32 -4.82
C GLU A 164 -2.36 -1.08 -5.04
N SER A 165 -2.34 -2.04 -5.95
CA SER A 165 -1.12 -2.75 -6.35
C SER A 165 -0.38 -3.35 -5.12
N LEU A 166 0.86 -2.91 -4.83
CA LEU A 166 1.60 -3.24 -3.60
C LEU A 166 0.76 -3.00 -2.34
N GLY A 167 0.08 -1.85 -2.28
CA GLY A 167 -0.77 -1.50 -1.15
C GLY A 167 -1.90 -2.51 -0.92
N GLY A 168 -2.40 -3.15 -1.99
CA GLY A 168 -3.37 -4.24 -1.89
C GLY A 168 -2.83 -5.43 -1.11
N ALA A 169 -1.59 -5.86 -1.39
CA ALA A 169 -0.94 -6.94 -0.65
C ALA A 169 -0.69 -6.56 0.83
N ILE A 170 -0.33 -5.31 1.10
CA ILE A 170 -0.13 -4.80 2.46
C ILE A 170 -1.45 -4.81 3.25
N VAL A 171 -2.55 -4.30 2.69
CA VAL A 171 -3.84 -4.28 3.42
C VAL A 171 -4.47 -5.67 3.56
N ILE A 172 -4.18 -6.61 2.67
CA ILE A 172 -4.58 -8.03 2.83
C ILE A 172 -3.91 -8.62 4.07
N GLN A 173 -2.62 -8.36 4.29
CA GLN A 173 -1.93 -8.83 5.48
C GLN A 173 -2.54 -8.23 6.75
N LEU A 174 -2.85 -6.92 6.76
CA LEU A 174 -3.54 -6.29 7.88
C LEU A 174 -4.93 -6.90 8.13
N ALA A 175 -5.69 -7.17 7.05
CA ALA A 175 -7.02 -7.75 7.15
C ALA A 175 -7.00 -9.20 7.66
N ALA A 176 -5.95 -9.95 7.35
CA ALA A 176 -5.72 -11.30 7.84
C ALA A 176 -5.38 -11.33 9.34
N ASP A 177 -4.65 -10.33 9.84
CA ASP A 177 -4.24 -10.22 11.24
C ASP A 177 -5.38 -9.66 12.12
N SER A 178 -6.10 -8.65 11.64
CA SER A 178 -7.25 -8.04 12.31
C SER A 178 -8.30 -7.63 11.25
N PRO A 179 -9.44 -8.32 11.18
CA PRO A 179 -10.44 -8.09 10.13
C PRO A 179 -11.06 -6.69 10.19
N PRO A 180 -10.97 -5.89 9.11
CA PRO A 180 -11.67 -4.62 8.98
C PRO A 180 -13.15 -4.83 8.66
N ARG A 181 -13.96 -3.76 8.69
CA ARG A 181 -15.36 -3.80 8.27
C ARG A 181 -15.54 -4.15 6.79
N GLY A 182 -14.60 -3.80 5.94
CA GLY A 182 -14.60 -4.10 4.51
C GLY A 182 -13.21 -3.90 3.90
N LEU A 183 -12.96 -4.62 2.81
CA LEU A 183 -11.68 -4.60 2.09
C LEU A 183 -11.93 -4.19 0.64
N ILE A 184 -11.12 -3.24 0.13
CA ILE A 184 -11.18 -2.74 -1.24
C ILE A 184 -9.81 -2.91 -1.86
N LEU A 185 -9.72 -3.67 -2.95
CA LEU A 185 -8.48 -4.00 -3.64
C LEU A 185 -8.52 -3.52 -5.09
N GLN A 186 -7.45 -2.85 -5.53
CA GLN A 186 -7.33 -2.26 -6.86
C GLN A 186 -6.05 -2.74 -7.52
N SER A 187 -6.14 -3.42 -8.67
CA SER A 187 -5.01 -3.87 -9.50
C SER A 187 -3.89 -4.56 -8.70
N THR A 188 -4.26 -5.41 -7.73
CA THR A 188 -3.29 -6.10 -6.86
C THR A 188 -3.07 -7.55 -7.29
N PHE A 189 -2.12 -8.23 -6.69
CA PHE A 189 -1.58 -9.52 -7.13
C PHE A 189 -1.82 -10.66 -6.12
N SER A 190 -1.78 -11.88 -6.64
CA SER A 190 -1.89 -13.12 -5.86
C SER A 190 -0.64 -13.40 -5.01
N SER A 191 0.56 -13.14 -5.53
CA SER A 191 1.81 -13.20 -4.78
C SER A 191 2.90 -12.36 -5.48
N LEU A 192 3.92 -11.92 -4.72
CA LEU A 192 5.06 -11.22 -5.31
C LEU A 192 5.83 -12.13 -6.28
N ARG A 193 5.88 -13.43 -6.01
CA ARG A 193 6.51 -14.41 -6.91
C ARG A 193 5.77 -14.49 -8.25
N ASP A 194 4.43 -14.52 -8.27
CA ASP A 194 3.66 -14.53 -9.52
C ASP A 194 3.96 -13.29 -10.39
N VAL A 195 4.16 -12.13 -9.76
CA VAL A 195 4.57 -10.91 -10.47
C VAL A 195 5.99 -11.05 -11.03
N ALA A 196 6.91 -11.58 -10.22
CA ALA A 196 8.29 -11.82 -10.67
C ALA A 196 8.37 -12.86 -11.80
N ASP A 197 7.53 -13.89 -11.79
CA ASP A 197 7.47 -14.90 -12.87
C ASP A 197 7.11 -14.27 -14.23
N VAL A 198 6.33 -13.21 -14.24
CA VAL A 198 5.97 -12.50 -15.47
C VAL A 198 7.09 -11.56 -15.95
N HIS A 199 7.67 -10.79 -15.06
CA HIS A 199 8.64 -9.75 -15.42
C HIS A 199 10.09 -10.26 -15.46
N TYR A 200 10.40 -11.24 -14.62
CA TYR A 200 11.76 -11.79 -14.43
C TYR A 200 11.74 -13.32 -14.33
N PRO A 201 11.22 -14.06 -15.33
CA PRO A 201 10.99 -15.52 -15.21
C PRO A 201 12.24 -16.33 -14.87
N LYS A 202 13.42 -15.86 -15.25
CA LYS A 202 14.70 -16.51 -14.93
C LYS A 202 15.21 -16.23 -13.52
N LEU A 203 14.64 -15.25 -12.81
CA LEU A 203 15.07 -14.79 -11.49
C LEU A 203 13.97 -14.89 -10.42
N SER A 204 12.76 -15.25 -10.79
CA SER A 204 11.62 -15.31 -9.88
C SER A 204 11.81 -16.26 -8.70
N TRP A 205 12.61 -17.29 -8.87
CA TRP A 205 13.00 -18.23 -7.83
C TRP A 205 13.75 -17.56 -6.65
N LEU A 206 14.36 -16.37 -6.87
CA LEU A 206 15.00 -15.58 -5.82
C LEU A 206 13.99 -14.94 -4.89
N VAL A 207 12.74 -14.75 -5.32
CA VAL A 207 11.67 -14.20 -4.48
C VAL A 207 11.16 -15.30 -3.55
N PRO A 208 11.25 -15.14 -2.21
CA PRO A 208 10.69 -16.11 -1.27
C PRO A 208 9.19 -16.30 -1.51
N GLY A 209 8.74 -17.58 -1.52
CA GLY A 209 7.35 -17.91 -1.87
C GLY A 209 6.31 -17.36 -0.90
N ASN A 210 6.70 -17.08 0.34
CA ASN A 210 5.86 -16.51 1.39
C ASN A 210 5.88 -14.97 1.45
N LYS A 211 6.68 -14.32 0.60
CA LYS A 211 6.80 -12.85 0.60
C LYS A 211 5.61 -12.24 -0.13
N LEU A 212 4.73 -11.53 0.58
CA LEU A 212 3.47 -10.97 0.08
C LEU A 212 2.63 -12.01 -0.69
N ASP A 213 2.43 -13.19 -0.11
CA ASP A 213 1.53 -14.22 -0.63
C ASP A 213 0.07 -13.85 -0.28
N SER A 214 -0.48 -12.94 -1.09
CA SER A 214 -1.82 -12.39 -0.90
C SER A 214 -2.89 -13.48 -1.00
N ALA A 215 -2.73 -14.46 -1.90
CA ALA A 215 -3.70 -15.53 -2.11
C ALA A 215 -3.83 -16.46 -0.89
N THR A 216 -2.73 -16.72 -0.19
CA THR A 216 -2.75 -17.48 1.07
C THR A 216 -3.30 -16.67 2.22
N GLN A 217 -3.01 -15.37 2.29
CA GLN A 217 -3.44 -14.53 3.40
C GLN A 217 -4.93 -14.17 3.33
N ILE A 218 -5.48 -13.91 2.14
CA ILE A 218 -6.85 -13.44 1.98
C ILE A 218 -7.90 -14.44 2.45
N VAL A 219 -7.57 -15.73 2.50
CA VAL A 219 -8.49 -16.79 3.01
C VAL A 219 -8.80 -16.63 4.49
N ARG A 220 -8.00 -15.83 5.23
CA ARG A 220 -8.23 -15.53 6.65
C ARG A 220 -9.25 -14.41 6.84
N TYR A 221 -9.49 -13.58 5.82
CA TYR A 221 -10.48 -12.52 5.84
C TYR A 221 -11.84 -13.05 5.39
N ARG A 222 -12.90 -12.77 6.15
CA ARG A 222 -14.28 -13.26 5.91
C ARG A 222 -15.30 -12.13 5.83
N GLY A 223 -14.84 -10.88 5.78
CA GLY A 223 -15.69 -9.70 5.60
C GLY A 223 -15.94 -9.36 4.13
N PRO A 224 -16.75 -8.32 3.86
CA PRO A 224 -17.06 -7.87 2.51
C PRO A 224 -15.81 -7.44 1.73
N LEU A 225 -15.66 -7.96 0.50
CA LEU A 225 -14.57 -7.63 -0.42
C LEU A 225 -15.11 -7.01 -1.70
N LEU A 226 -14.52 -5.88 -2.10
CA LEU A 226 -14.60 -5.34 -3.45
C LEU A 226 -13.21 -5.41 -4.07
N GLN A 227 -13.05 -6.15 -5.16
CA GLN A 227 -11.80 -6.21 -5.93
C GLN A 227 -12.04 -5.73 -7.35
N SER A 228 -11.13 -4.90 -7.87
CA SER A 228 -11.13 -4.45 -9.27
C SER A 228 -9.80 -4.70 -9.95
N HIS A 229 -9.85 -4.94 -11.29
CA HIS A 229 -8.64 -5.13 -12.08
C HIS A 229 -8.89 -4.79 -13.56
N GLY A 230 -7.92 -4.14 -14.19
CA GLY A 230 -7.93 -3.87 -15.62
C GLY A 230 -7.61 -5.13 -16.44
N ASN A 231 -8.41 -5.43 -17.46
CA ASN A 231 -8.22 -6.67 -18.23
C ASN A 231 -7.06 -6.64 -19.23
N VAL A 232 -6.41 -5.48 -19.41
CA VAL A 232 -5.18 -5.33 -20.20
C VAL A 232 -4.00 -4.80 -19.36
N ASP A 233 -4.05 -5.02 -18.04
CA ASP A 233 -2.99 -4.63 -17.10
C ASP A 233 -1.68 -5.37 -17.44
N ARG A 234 -0.65 -4.59 -17.81
CA ARG A 234 0.68 -5.09 -18.20
C ARG A 234 1.67 -5.11 -17.04
N THR A 235 1.32 -4.50 -15.92
CA THR A 235 2.15 -4.50 -14.71
C THR A 235 1.81 -5.68 -13.82
N ILE A 236 0.54 -5.87 -13.50
CA ILE A 236 0.02 -7.01 -12.77
C ILE A 236 -0.96 -7.76 -13.69
N PRO A 237 -0.62 -8.95 -14.17
CA PRO A 237 -1.50 -9.67 -15.08
C PRO A 237 -2.91 -9.86 -14.52
N PHE A 238 -3.93 -9.69 -15.33
CA PHE A 238 -5.33 -9.89 -14.95
C PHE A 238 -5.57 -11.24 -14.28
N SER A 239 -4.92 -12.30 -14.78
CA SER A 239 -4.96 -13.65 -14.22
C SER A 239 -4.49 -13.73 -12.77
N SER A 240 -3.55 -12.85 -12.36
CA SER A 240 -3.10 -12.77 -10.95
C SER A 240 -4.20 -12.18 -10.06
N GLY A 241 -4.89 -11.14 -10.54
CA GLY A 241 -6.08 -10.60 -9.87
C GLY A 241 -7.21 -11.63 -9.73
N GLU A 242 -7.50 -12.38 -10.81
CA GLU A 242 -8.50 -13.45 -10.76
C GLU A 242 -8.11 -14.59 -9.80
N LYS A 243 -6.83 -14.99 -9.77
CA LYS A 243 -6.31 -16.00 -8.83
C LYS A 243 -6.53 -15.54 -7.39
N LEU A 244 -6.21 -14.28 -7.07
CA LEU A 244 -6.44 -13.69 -5.77
C LEU A 244 -7.93 -13.71 -5.41
N PHE A 245 -8.80 -13.26 -6.32
CA PHE A 245 -10.23 -13.21 -6.08
C PHE A 245 -10.83 -14.61 -5.84
N ARG A 246 -10.40 -15.62 -6.61
CA ARG A 246 -10.83 -17.01 -6.38
C ARG A 246 -10.49 -17.53 -4.99
N SER A 247 -9.36 -17.10 -4.42
CA SER A 247 -8.91 -17.49 -3.07
C SER A 247 -9.70 -16.82 -1.96
N ALA A 248 -10.32 -15.67 -2.21
CA ALA A 248 -11.06 -14.92 -1.19
C ALA A 248 -12.40 -15.60 -0.81
N ASN A 249 -12.82 -15.39 0.45
CA ASN A 249 -14.12 -15.83 0.94
C ASN A 249 -15.27 -14.92 0.49
N GLU A 250 -16.50 -15.42 0.53
CA GLU A 250 -17.72 -14.61 0.44
C GLU A 250 -17.94 -13.79 1.74
N PRO A 251 -18.62 -12.62 1.64
CA PRO A 251 -19.16 -11.99 0.44
C PRO A 251 -18.09 -11.20 -0.33
N LYS A 252 -17.97 -11.44 -1.63
CA LYS A 252 -16.98 -10.78 -2.49
C LYS A 252 -17.58 -10.35 -3.83
N GLN A 253 -17.01 -9.29 -4.41
CA GLN A 253 -17.39 -8.79 -5.72
C GLN A 253 -16.14 -8.45 -6.52
N PHE A 254 -16.09 -8.89 -7.78
CA PHE A 254 -15.04 -8.54 -8.74
C PHE A 254 -15.56 -7.56 -9.78
N VAL A 255 -14.77 -6.56 -10.09
CA VAL A 255 -15.06 -5.57 -11.14
C VAL A 255 -13.96 -5.63 -12.19
N THR A 256 -14.26 -6.21 -13.33
CA THR A 256 -13.39 -6.12 -14.50
C THR A 256 -13.50 -4.71 -15.08
N ILE A 257 -12.36 -4.04 -15.27
CA ILE A 257 -12.31 -2.73 -15.91
C ILE A 257 -11.81 -2.95 -17.32
N GLU A 258 -12.75 -2.88 -18.27
CA GLU A 258 -12.50 -3.16 -19.68
C GLU A 258 -11.51 -2.17 -20.28
N HIS A 259 -10.53 -2.69 -21.02
CA HIS A 259 -9.48 -1.94 -21.70
C HIS A 259 -8.60 -1.09 -20.78
N ALA A 260 -8.62 -1.33 -19.46
CA ALA A 260 -7.79 -0.64 -18.51
C ALA A 260 -6.45 -1.35 -18.31
N ASP A 261 -5.37 -0.56 -18.35
CA ASP A 261 -4.03 -0.92 -17.87
C ASP A 261 -3.92 -0.60 -16.37
N HIS A 262 -2.79 -0.81 -15.75
CA HIS A 262 -2.52 -0.75 -14.31
C HIS A 262 -2.97 0.54 -13.62
N ASN A 263 -2.81 1.70 -14.28
CA ASN A 263 -3.02 3.02 -13.67
C ASN A 263 -4.29 3.75 -14.12
N ASN A 264 -5.08 3.19 -15.04
CA ASN A 264 -6.29 3.83 -15.56
C ASN A 264 -7.59 3.12 -15.14
N TRP A 265 -7.60 2.62 -13.92
CA TRP A 265 -8.69 1.87 -13.30
C TRP A 265 -9.86 2.76 -12.79
N VAL A 266 -9.68 4.08 -12.69
CA VAL A 266 -10.75 4.99 -12.25
C VAL A 266 -11.71 5.24 -13.40
N THR A 267 -12.79 4.46 -13.45
CA THR A 267 -13.86 4.57 -14.46
C THR A 267 -15.22 4.74 -13.78
N ASP A 268 -16.22 5.29 -14.50
CA ASP A 268 -17.57 5.43 -13.96
C ASP A 268 -18.15 4.08 -13.51
N ALA A 269 -17.87 3.01 -14.26
CA ALA A 269 -18.29 1.66 -13.88
C ALA A 269 -17.72 1.24 -12.53
N TYR A 270 -16.42 1.44 -12.31
CA TYR A 270 -15.77 1.17 -11.03
C TYR A 270 -16.32 2.07 -9.91
N LEU A 271 -16.44 3.38 -10.15
CA LEU A 271 -16.93 4.33 -9.16
C LEU A 271 -18.35 4.03 -8.69
N ASN A 272 -19.23 3.58 -9.60
CA ASN A 272 -20.58 3.13 -9.27
C ASN A 272 -20.56 1.87 -8.38
N GLN A 273 -19.65 0.92 -8.61
CA GLN A 273 -19.52 -0.27 -7.78
C GLN A 273 -18.92 0.06 -6.40
N LEU A 274 -17.95 0.97 -6.36
CA LEU A 274 -17.41 1.49 -5.11
C LEU A 274 -18.50 2.16 -4.26
N ASP A 275 -19.35 2.98 -4.89
CA ASP A 275 -20.45 3.65 -4.20
C ASP A 275 -21.44 2.64 -3.59
N ARG A 276 -21.85 1.63 -4.36
CA ARG A 276 -22.71 0.54 -3.88
C ARG A 276 -22.08 -0.26 -2.74
N PHE A 277 -20.79 -0.55 -2.85
CA PHE A 277 -20.06 -1.25 -1.79
C PHE A 277 -20.03 -0.43 -0.51
N LEU A 278 -19.70 0.86 -0.60
CA LEU A 278 -19.70 1.78 0.53
C LEU A 278 -21.09 1.92 1.17
N ALA A 279 -22.15 1.97 0.40
CA ALA A 279 -23.54 1.99 0.92
C ALA A 279 -23.83 0.72 1.74
N ARG A 280 -23.57 -0.46 1.16
CA ARG A 280 -23.81 -1.75 1.82
C ARG A 280 -23.07 -1.90 3.15
N VAL A 281 -21.77 -1.55 3.19
CA VAL A 281 -20.98 -1.67 4.42
C VAL A 281 -21.32 -0.60 5.46
N SER A 282 -21.92 0.53 5.06
CA SER A 282 -22.40 1.57 5.97
C SER A 282 -23.75 1.21 6.62
N GLU A 283 -24.65 0.54 5.90
CA GLU A 283 -25.96 0.10 6.41
C GLU A 283 -25.84 -1.00 7.47
N ALA A 284 -24.84 -1.85 7.35
CA ALA A 284 -24.57 -2.92 8.34
C ALA A 284 -24.17 -2.39 9.73
N GLN A 285 -24.06 -1.07 9.92
CA GLN A 285 -23.73 -0.41 11.18
C GLN A 285 -24.95 0.10 11.95
N LYS A 286 -26.14 0.13 11.33
CA LYS A 286 -27.41 0.50 11.94
C LYS A 286 -28.12 -0.71 12.54
#